data_df6a515e65b0d865760e301777b59f5c
#
_entry.id   df6a515e65b0d865760e301777b59f5c
#
_cell.length_a   1.000
_cell.length_b   1.000
_cell.length_c   1.000
_cell.angle_alpha   90.00
_cell.angle_beta   90.00
_cell.angle_gamma   90.00
#
_symmetry.space_group_name_H-M   'P 1'
#
loop_
_entity.id
_entity.type
_entity.pdbx_description
1 polymer ?
#
loop_
_entity_poly.entity_id
_entity_poly.type
_entity_poly.pdbx_seq_one_letter_code
_entity_poly.pdbx_strand_id
1 'polypeptide(L)'
;MTAVLSAEGLSKTFRTPFSRRQVRALDGLDLQVAAGEVFGLLGPNGAGKTTTVKILLGLTHPTSGRAELFGLPVSDPGSRRRVGYLPEGHRFPGYLTARQTLSVFGRMSGVSDSDLKARIPELLARVRLSDWGDVKVKRFSKGMTQRLGLAS
;
A
#
# COMPACT_ATOMS: atom_id res chain seq x y z
N MET A 1 23.13 -5.07 -8.39
CA MET A 1 22.02 -4.11 -8.22
C MET A 1 21.49 -4.23 -6.80
N THR A 2 21.21 -3.12 -6.14
CA THR A 2 20.75 -3.17 -4.75
C THR A 2 19.25 -3.53 -4.73
N ALA A 3 18.89 -4.62 -4.07
CA ALA A 3 17.50 -5.00 -3.88
C ALA A 3 16.78 -3.99 -2.98
N VAL A 4 15.61 -3.55 -3.37
CA VAL A 4 14.73 -2.71 -2.55
C VAL A 4 13.69 -3.54 -1.79
N LEU A 5 13.46 -4.77 -2.25
CA LEU A 5 12.63 -5.76 -1.59
C LEU A 5 13.31 -7.12 -1.71
N SER A 6 13.41 -7.84 -0.60
CA SER A 6 13.82 -9.25 -0.57
C SER A 6 12.90 -10.05 0.34
N ALA A 7 12.61 -11.27 -0.04
CA ALA A 7 11.94 -12.26 0.79
C ALA A 7 12.64 -13.61 0.58
N GLU A 8 12.88 -14.36 1.66
CA GLU A 8 13.56 -15.62 1.62
C GLU A 8 12.78 -16.66 2.46
N GLY A 9 12.39 -17.75 1.83
CA GLY A 9 11.65 -18.84 2.43
C GLY A 9 10.34 -18.40 3.11
N LEU A 10 9.72 -17.31 2.62
CA LEU A 10 8.61 -16.67 3.29
C LEU A 10 7.39 -17.56 3.30
N SER A 11 6.93 -17.96 4.48
CA SER A 11 5.77 -18.85 4.65
C SER A 11 4.75 -18.25 5.61
N LYS A 12 3.48 -18.52 5.36
CA LYS A 12 2.37 -18.11 6.21
C LYS A 12 1.30 -19.17 6.32
N THR A 13 1.06 -19.62 7.55
CA THR A 13 -0.05 -20.50 7.89
C THR A 13 -1.01 -19.75 8.82
N PHE A 14 -2.28 -19.68 8.44
CA PHE A 14 -3.34 -19.21 9.30
C PHE A 14 -3.99 -20.36 10.04
N ARG A 15 -4.24 -20.17 11.33
CA ARG A 15 -5.00 -21.11 12.18
C ARG A 15 -6.35 -20.48 12.48
N THR A 16 -7.42 -21.22 12.24
CA THR A 16 -8.76 -20.77 12.60
C THR A 16 -8.97 -21.01 14.09
N PRO A 17 -9.31 -20.00 14.88
CA PRO A 17 -9.70 -20.20 16.28
C PRO A 17 -10.83 -21.25 16.34
N PHE A 18 -10.78 -22.11 17.35
CA PHE A 18 -11.76 -23.19 17.57
C PHE A 18 -11.85 -24.30 16.51
N SER A 19 -10.96 -24.29 15.51
CA SER A 19 -10.89 -25.34 14.49
C SER A 19 -9.44 -25.83 14.37
N ARG A 20 -9.26 -27.15 14.17
CA ARG A 20 -7.94 -27.74 13.83
C ARG A 20 -7.50 -27.41 12.39
N ARG A 21 -8.35 -26.68 11.64
CA ARG A 21 -8.05 -26.37 10.25
C ARG A 21 -6.95 -25.32 10.16
N GLN A 22 -5.91 -25.66 9.42
CA GLN A 22 -4.83 -24.75 9.06
C GLN A 22 -4.91 -24.44 7.57
N VAL A 23 -4.70 -23.19 7.19
CA VAL A 23 -4.62 -22.78 5.79
C VAL A 23 -3.23 -22.22 5.55
N ARG A 24 -2.44 -22.94 4.76
CA ARG A 24 -1.14 -22.46 4.31
C ARG A 24 -1.38 -21.48 3.15
N ALA A 25 -1.15 -20.21 3.41
CA ALA A 25 -1.36 -19.13 2.44
C ALA A 25 -0.09 -18.78 1.65
N LEU A 26 1.08 -19.06 2.21
CA LEU A 26 2.39 -18.97 1.56
C LEU A 26 3.24 -20.16 1.97
N ASP A 27 4.05 -20.65 1.05
CA ASP A 27 4.92 -21.80 1.25
C ASP A 27 6.29 -21.56 0.61
N GLY A 28 7.24 -21.07 1.40
CA GLY A 28 8.63 -20.90 0.99
C GLY A 28 8.83 -19.91 -0.18
N LEU A 29 8.10 -18.78 -0.20
CA LEU A 29 8.26 -17.79 -1.26
C LEU A 29 9.61 -17.09 -1.18
N ASP A 30 10.39 -17.17 -2.25
CA ASP A 30 11.57 -16.36 -2.50
C ASP A 30 11.25 -15.28 -3.54
N LEU A 31 11.64 -14.05 -3.24
CA LEU A 31 11.34 -12.90 -4.09
C LEU A 31 12.40 -11.82 -3.90
N GLN A 32 12.84 -11.23 -5.01
CA GLN A 32 13.74 -10.09 -4.99
C GLN A 32 13.30 -9.07 -6.04
N VAL A 33 13.27 -7.80 -5.67
CA VAL A 33 12.95 -6.68 -6.56
C VAL A 33 14.06 -5.64 -6.48
N ALA A 34 14.59 -5.26 -7.61
CA ALA A 34 15.66 -4.28 -7.70
C ALA A 34 15.13 -2.83 -7.70
N ALA A 35 16.00 -1.87 -7.41
CA ALA A 35 15.65 -0.45 -7.53
C ALA A 35 15.31 -0.09 -8.98
N GLY A 36 14.19 0.63 -9.17
CA GLY A 36 13.69 1.04 -10.49
C GLY A 36 12.98 -0.06 -11.28
N GLU A 37 12.83 -1.25 -10.72
CA GLU A 37 12.14 -2.36 -11.37
C GLU A 37 10.62 -2.22 -11.23
N VAL A 38 9.89 -2.60 -12.31
CA VAL A 38 8.44 -2.84 -12.28
C VAL A 38 8.20 -4.33 -12.18
N PHE A 39 7.75 -4.77 -11.01
CA PHE A 39 7.52 -6.18 -10.71
C PHE A 39 6.03 -6.52 -10.68
N GLY A 40 5.61 -7.58 -11.40
CA GLY A 40 4.24 -8.07 -11.44
C GLY A 40 4.05 -9.32 -10.57
N LEU A 41 3.20 -9.24 -9.53
CA LEU A 41 2.81 -10.39 -8.73
C LEU A 41 1.49 -10.97 -9.25
N LEU A 42 1.56 -12.02 -10.05
CA LEU A 42 0.43 -12.64 -10.73
C LEU A 42 0.06 -14.00 -10.14
N GLY A 43 -1.18 -14.41 -10.30
CA GLY A 43 -1.66 -15.73 -9.87
C GLY A 43 -3.16 -15.75 -9.60
N PRO A 44 -3.78 -16.94 -9.47
CA PRO A 44 -5.21 -17.09 -9.19
C PRO A 44 -5.60 -16.56 -7.81
N ASN A 45 -6.91 -16.48 -7.56
CA ASN A 45 -7.40 -16.17 -6.22
C ASN A 45 -6.97 -17.27 -5.24
N GLY A 46 -6.48 -16.88 -4.06
CA GLY A 46 -5.92 -17.81 -3.07
C GLY A 46 -4.42 -18.10 -3.23
N ALA A 47 -3.75 -17.63 -4.30
CA ALA A 47 -2.31 -17.86 -4.51
C ALA A 47 -1.38 -17.11 -3.52
N GLY A 48 -1.90 -16.49 -2.48
CA GLY A 48 -1.10 -15.82 -1.46
C GLY A 48 -0.70 -14.37 -1.76
N LYS A 49 -1.04 -13.80 -2.93
CA LYS A 49 -0.67 -12.43 -3.33
C LYS A 49 -0.94 -11.38 -2.24
N THR A 50 -2.18 -11.33 -1.77
CA THR A 50 -2.58 -10.39 -0.71
C THR A 50 -1.86 -10.67 0.61
N THR A 51 -1.58 -11.92 0.92
CA THR A 51 -0.83 -12.31 2.12
C THR A 51 0.60 -11.83 2.03
N THR A 52 1.25 -12.01 0.88
CA THR A 52 2.61 -11.49 0.61
C THR A 52 2.65 -9.97 0.83
N VAL A 53 1.76 -9.22 0.18
CA VAL A 53 1.69 -7.76 0.34
C VAL A 53 1.46 -7.38 1.80
N LYS A 54 0.55 -8.04 2.52
CA LYS A 54 0.32 -7.76 3.96
C LYS A 54 1.54 -8.01 4.83
N ILE A 55 2.33 -9.04 4.53
CA ILE A 55 3.59 -9.30 5.26
C ILE A 55 4.60 -8.19 4.97
N LEU A 56 4.79 -7.83 3.70
CA LEU A 56 5.71 -6.76 3.29
C LEU A 56 5.34 -5.41 3.91
N LEU A 57 4.05 -5.14 4.08
CA LEU A 57 3.56 -3.94 4.77
C LEU A 57 3.58 -4.05 6.31
N GLY A 58 4.03 -5.17 6.88
CA GLY A 58 4.03 -5.39 8.33
C GLY A 58 2.64 -5.48 8.96
N LEU A 59 1.59 -5.71 8.14
CA LEU A 59 0.20 -5.88 8.60
C LEU A 59 -0.08 -7.28 9.12
N THR A 60 0.79 -8.23 8.81
CA THR A 60 0.78 -9.60 9.37
C THR A 60 2.20 -10.16 9.41
N HIS A 61 2.48 -10.99 10.42
CA HIS A 61 3.80 -11.61 10.55
C HIS A 61 3.87 -12.91 9.75
N PRO A 62 5.01 -13.25 9.14
CA PRO A 62 5.22 -14.56 8.56
C PRO A 62 5.23 -15.63 9.66
N THR A 63 4.98 -16.88 9.29
CA THR A 63 5.14 -18.06 10.18
C THR A 63 6.60 -18.51 10.20
N SER A 64 7.29 -18.39 9.05
CA SER A 64 8.72 -18.62 8.88
C SER A 64 9.26 -17.84 7.69
N GLY A 65 10.58 -17.81 7.54
CA GLY A 65 11.26 -17.01 6.55
C GLY A 65 11.44 -15.56 6.99
N ARG A 66 12.03 -14.75 6.10
CA ARG A 66 12.30 -13.33 6.36
C ARG A 66 11.95 -12.49 5.14
N ALA A 67 11.67 -11.22 5.37
CA ALA A 67 11.50 -10.24 4.31
C ALA A 67 12.05 -8.88 4.75
N GLU A 68 12.59 -8.14 3.79
CA GLU A 68 13.19 -6.81 4.00
C GLU A 68 12.69 -5.84 2.94
N LEU A 69 12.57 -4.58 3.34
CA LEU A 69 12.33 -3.44 2.46
C LEU A 69 13.42 -2.41 2.70
N PHE A 70 14.10 -2.01 1.62
CA PHE A 70 15.22 -1.04 1.67
C PHE A 70 16.33 -1.43 2.67
N GLY A 71 16.59 -2.75 2.82
CA GLY A 71 17.61 -3.28 3.74
C GLY A 71 17.19 -3.32 5.21
N LEU A 72 15.92 -3.03 5.52
CA LEU A 72 15.36 -3.13 6.86
C LEU A 72 14.34 -4.26 6.94
N PRO A 73 14.31 -5.04 8.03
CA PRO A 73 13.28 -6.06 8.24
C PRO A 73 11.87 -5.46 8.16
N VAL A 74 10.91 -6.18 7.56
CA VAL A 74 9.51 -5.71 7.46
C VAL A 74 8.83 -5.55 8.84
N SER A 75 9.38 -6.13 9.90
CA SER A 75 8.97 -5.91 11.29
C SER A 75 9.34 -4.51 11.82
N ASP A 76 10.36 -3.87 11.22
CA ASP A 76 10.75 -2.51 11.58
C ASP A 76 9.81 -1.50 10.89
N PRO A 77 9.12 -0.61 11.64
CA PRO A 77 8.31 0.46 11.05
C PRO A 77 9.09 1.37 10.09
N GLY A 78 10.39 1.53 10.30
CA GLY A 78 11.29 2.32 9.44
C GLY A 78 11.34 1.82 8.01
N SER A 79 11.18 0.51 7.79
CA SER A 79 11.18 -0.12 6.46
C SER A 79 10.10 0.45 5.53
N ARG A 80 9.01 0.97 6.10
CA ARG A 80 7.84 1.46 5.36
C ARG A 80 7.82 2.96 5.10
N ARG A 81 8.78 3.73 5.62
CA ARG A 81 8.82 5.20 5.44
C ARG A 81 8.84 5.64 3.98
N ARG A 82 9.33 4.77 3.09
CA ARG A 82 9.44 5.03 1.64
C ARG A 82 8.44 4.23 0.81
N VAL A 83 7.47 3.58 1.45
CA VAL A 83 6.48 2.72 0.78
C VAL A 83 5.16 3.46 0.63
N GLY A 84 4.68 3.58 -0.61
CA GLY A 84 3.29 3.91 -0.90
C GLY A 84 2.47 2.63 -1.11
N TYR A 85 1.27 2.57 -0.57
CA TYR A 85 0.37 1.45 -0.76
C TYR A 85 -1.02 1.90 -1.15
N LEU A 86 -1.51 1.44 -2.28
CA LEU A 86 -2.86 1.68 -2.75
C LEU A 86 -3.62 0.35 -2.85
N PRO A 87 -4.52 0.03 -1.91
CA PRO A 87 -5.34 -1.19 -1.96
C PRO A 87 -6.41 -1.08 -3.04
N GLU A 88 -6.84 -2.22 -3.60
CA GLU A 88 -7.88 -2.27 -4.64
C GLU A 88 -9.22 -1.66 -4.17
N GLY A 89 -9.60 -1.85 -2.93
CA GLY A 89 -10.88 -1.42 -2.36
C GLY A 89 -10.77 -0.23 -1.42
N HIS A 90 -9.76 0.67 -1.59
CA HIS A 90 -9.64 1.82 -0.71
C HIS A 90 -10.87 2.74 -0.79
N ARG A 91 -11.22 3.32 0.37
CA ARG A 91 -12.33 4.25 0.49
C ARG A 91 -11.89 5.49 1.25
N PHE A 92 -12.26 6.64 0.74
CA PHE A 92 -12.12 7.90 1.44
C PHE A 92 -13.44 8.31 2.07
N PRO A 93 -13.43 9.13 3.13
CA PRO A 93 -14.63 9.72 3.68
C PRO A 93 -15.37 10.54 2.60
N GLY A 94 -16.56 10.09 2.22
CA GLY A 94 -17.30 10.66 1.09
C GLY A 94 -17.75 12.11 1.28
N TYR A 95 -17.75 12.62 2.52
CA TYR A 95 -18.11 14.00 2.85
C TYR A 95 -16.96 14.99 2.61
N LEU A 96 -15.70 14.53 2.51
CA LEU A 96 -14.55 15.35 2.19
C LEU A 96 -14.49 15.65 0.69
N THR A 97 -13.94 16.81 0.34
CA THR A 97 -13.52 17.10 -1.04
C THR A 97 -12.19 16.41 -1.35
N ALA A 98 -11.79 16.35 -2.64
CA ALA A 98 -10.49 15.79 -3.00
C ALA A 98 -9.34 16.58 -2.35
N ARG A 99 -9.40 17.90 -2.34
CA ARG A 99 -8.42 18.77 -1.68
C ARG A 99 -8.35 18.51 -0.19
N GLN A 100 -9.49 18.41 0.49
CA GLN A 100 -9.54 18.10 1.91
C GLN A 100 -8.98 16.71 2.21
N THR A 101 -9.27 15.71 1.36
CA THR A 101 -8.74 14.36 1.49
C THR A 101 -7.22 14.38 1.44
N LEU A 102 -6.62 15.00 0.42
CA LEU A 102 -5.16 15.09 0.31
C LEU A 102 -4.54 15.87 1.49
N SER A 103 -5.22 16.92 1.97
CA SER A 103 -4.76 17.67 3.15
C SER A 103 -4.74 16.79 4.41
N VAL A 104 -5.79 16.01 4.65
CA VAL A 104 -5.85 15.11 5.83
C VAL A 104 -4.74 14.06 5.76
N PHE A 105 -4.59 13.35 4.63
CA PHE A 105 -3.57 12.30 4.49
C PHE A 105 -2.15 12.88 4.53
N GLY A 106 -1.92 14.04 3.91
CA GLY A 106 -0.62 14.69 3.96
C GLY A 106 -0.23 15.12 5.38
N ARG A 107 -1.16 15.67 6.18
CA ARG A 107 -0.92 15.97 7.61
C ARG A 107 -0.63 14.72 8.42
N MET A 108 -1.37 13.62 8.18
CA MET A 108 -1.09 12.33 8.83
C MET A 108 0.31 11.81 8.50
N SER A 109 0.84 12.16 7.32
CA SER A 109 2.20 11.84 6.89
C SER A 109 3.26 12.86 7.35
N GLY A 110 2.88 13.86 8.15
CA GLY A 110 3.79 14.86 8.71
C GLY A 110 4.15 16.00 7.75
N VAL A 111 3.41 16.16 6.64
CA VAL A 111 3.64 17.27 5.69
C VAL A 111 3.09 18.57 6.25
N SER A 112 3.86 19.66 6.17
CA SER A 112 3.44 20.97 6.67
C SER A 112 2.28 21.58 5.87
N ASP A 113 1.49 22.45 6.50
CA ASP A 113 0.35 23.12 5.83
C ASP A 113 0.81 23.99 4.65
N SER A 114 1.97 24.62 4.75
CA SER A 114 2.58 25.39 3.66
C SER A 114 2.89 24.52 2.45
N ASP A 115 3.52 23.35 2.69
CA ASP A 115 3.85 22.40 1.62
C ASP A 115 2.59 21.79 1.01
N LEU A 116 1.59 21.46 1.82
CA LEU A 116 0.30 20.95 1.32
C LEU A 116 -0.41 21.95 0.42
N LYS A 117 -0.39 23.24 0.81
CA LYS A 117 -0.98 24.30 -0.01
C LYS A 117 -0.36 24.40 -1.40
N ALA A 118 0.95 24.21 -1.48
CA ALA A 118 1.69 24.22 -2.75
C ALA A 118 1.48 22.92 -3.54
N ARG A 119 1.60 21.76 -2.88
CA ARG A 119 1.62 20.45 -3.54
C ARG A 119 0.25 19.94 -3.99
N ILE A 120 -0.82 20.22 -3.25
CA ILE A 120 -2.16 19.68 -3.56
C ILE A 120 -2.63 20.05 -4.97
N PRO A 121 -2.51 21.31 -5.46
CA PRO A 121 -2.87 21.65 -6.85
C PRO A 121 -2.07 20.83 -7.88
N GLU A 122 -0.77 20.66 -7.67
CA GLU A 122 0.09 19.88 -8.55
C GLU A 122 -0.29 18.38 -8.57
N LEU A 123 -0.54 17.80 -7.39
CA LEU A 123 -0.97 16.40 -7.27
C LEU A 123 -2.30 16.17 -7.98
N LEU A 124 -3.28 17.07 -7.81
CA LEU A 124 -4.56 16.98 -8.50
C LEU A 124 -4.38 17.09 -10.03
N ALA A 125 -3.50 17.95 -10.50
CA ALA A 125 -3.19 18.07 -11.93
C ALA A 125 -2.55 16.76 -12.47
N ARG A 126 -1.57 16.20 -11.76
CA ARG A 126 -0.90 14.94 -12.13
C ARG A 126 -1.88 13.77 -12.31
N VAL A 127 -2.91 13.71 -11.48
CA VAL A 127 -3.93 12.66 -11.55
C VAL A 127 -5.18 13.07 -12.34
N ARG A 128 -5.14 14.21 -13.05
CA ARG A 128 -6.24 14.75 -13.87
C ARG A 128 -7.53 14.94 -13.08
N LEU A 129 -7.42 15.56 -11.91
CA LEU A 129 -8.53 15.88 -11.02
C LEU A 129 -8.57 17.37 -10.62
N SER A 130 -7.92 18.28 -11.40
CA SER A 130 -7.86 19.71 -11.09
C SER A 130 -9.25 20.31 -10.88
N ASP A 131 -10.19 20.05 -11.81
CA ASP A 131 -11.56 20.59 -11.78
C ASP A 131 -12.43 19.93 -10.69
N TRP A 132 -11.93 18.88 -10.08
CA TRP A 132 -12.62 18.09 -9.05
C TRP A 132 -12.09 18.34 -7.65
N GLY A 133 -11.14 19.25 -7.49
CA GLY A 133 -10.48 19.53 -6.22
C GLY A 133 -11.45 19.85 -5.08
N ASP A 134 -12.49 20.62 -5.37
CA ASP A 134 -13.49 21.10 -4.40
C ASP A 134 -14.80 20.28 -4.43
N VAL A 135 -14.84 19.20 -5.23
CA VAL A 135 -15.98 18.28 -5.30
C VAL A 135 -15.84 17.18 -4.25
N LYS A 136 -16.94 16.85 -3.57
CA LYS A 136 -16.99 15.79 -2.55
C LYS A 136 -16.73 14.42 -3.16
N VAL A 137 -15.89 13.61 -2.50
CA VAL A 137 -15.47 12.28 -2.96
C VAL A 137 -16.64 11.32 -3.18
N LYS A 138 -17.75 11.47 -2.47
CA LYS A 138 -18.98 10.67 -2.71
C LYS A 138 -19.53 10.77 -4.14
N ARG A 139 -19.12 11.81 -4.89
CA ARG A 139 -19.51 12.02 -6.30
C ARG A 139 -18.51 11.43 -7.29
N PHE A 140 -17.42 10.86 -6.80
CA PHE A 140 -16.36 10.32 -7.66
C PHE A 140 -16.76 8.97 -8.23
N SER A 141 -16.38 8.74 -9.49
CA SER A 141 -16.37 7.39 -10.05
C SER A 141 -15.27 6.53 -9.40
N LYS A 142 -15.35 5.21 -9.56
CA LYS A 142 -14.31 4.28 -9.09
C LYS A 142 -12.92 4.70 -9.59
N GLY A 143 -12.80 5.05 -10.87
CA GLY A 143 -11.52 5.50 -11.46
C GLY A 143 -11.02 6.83 -10.90
N MET A 144 -11.92 7.79 -10.61
CA MET A 144 -11.54 9.04 -9.95
C MET A 144 -11.05 8.81 -8.53
N THR A 145 -11.72 7.92 -7.78
CA THR A 145 -11.29 7.55 -6.42
C THR A 145 -9.92 6.87 -6.44
N GLN A 146 -9.65 5.98 -7.39
CA GLN A 146 -8.33 5.36 -7.56
C GLN A 146 -7.25 6.41 -7.89
N ARG A 147 -7.53 7.34 -8.81
CA ARG A 147 -6.59 8.41 -9.14
C ARG A 147 -6.31 9.33 -7.95
N LEU A 148 -7.33 9.65 -7.14
CA LEU A 148 -7.14 10.39 -5.90
C LEU A 148 -6.25 9.62 -4.92
N GLY A 149 -6.42 8.28 -4.84
CA GLY A 149 -5.59 7.40 -4.03
C GLY A 149 -4.12 7.37 -4.46
N LEU A 150 -3.84 7.55 -5.75
CA LEU A 150 -2.45 7.68 -6.23
C LEU A 150 -1.80 9.01 -5.83
N ALA A 151 -2.60 10.02 -5.52
CA ALA A 151 -2.14 11.35 -5.14
C ALA A 151 -2.03 11.53 -3.62
N SER A 152 -2.57 10.59 -2.83
CA SER A 152 -2.65 10.67 -1.36
C SER A 152 -1.40 10.18 -0.62
#